data_c1fafd5cade214545af290d419b8b84d
#
_entry.id   c1fafd5cade214545af290d419b8b84d
#
_cell.length_a   1.000
_cell.length_b   1.000
_cell.length_c   1.000
_cell.angle_alpha   90.00
_cell.angle_beta   90.00
_cell.angle_gamma   90.00
#
_symmetry.space_group_name_H-M   'P 1'
#
loop_
_entity.id
_entity.type
_entity.pdbx_description
1 polymer ?
#
loop_
_entity_poly.entity_id
_entity_poly.type
_entity_poly.pdbx_seq_one_letter_code
_entity_poly.pdbx_strand_id
1 'polypeptide(L)'
;MVYFGAMSSPKTVVIAMSGGVDSAVAAALLKEQGHDVIGVTLQIWQETAHETKGAGCCSLGAVEDARRTANRIGIPHYVLNYREPFAEKVIAPFIKDYQRGRTPNPCVNCNRYIKFDALLEKATSLGADYLATGHYARVHHGLGTDGRHVLCRAENGSKDQTYALYATLQHQLARMTMPLGELPSKDVTRQLARDYGLSVANKPDSQEICFVQDRNYTEFLEETAPETLVPGHFVDTSGKVRGTHDGIARYTVGQRKRINVGSSIPLYVIQVDAETNTVVVGDDDDLFAGGCVVEDLTWVSLAEPPVGEGIPCEVKIRYNMESKPAVLRLRADGLVDVLFDEPLRAVTPGQAAVFYGTGHRTDWVLGGGTITQRIEQA
;
A
#
# COMPACT_ATOMS: atom_id res chain seq x y z
N MET A 1 4.84 30.26 1.99
CA MET A 1 6.14 29.55 1.91
C MET A 1 5.98 28.36 2.83
N VAL A 2 5.76 27.16 2.27
CA VAL A 2 5.56 25.92 3.06
C VAL A 2 6.94 25.47 3.51
N TYR A 3 7.20 25.50 4.82
CA TYR A 3 8.45 25.02 5.40
C TYR A 3 8.45 23.48 5.38
N PHE A 4 9.05 22.91 4.35
CA PHE A 4 9.52 21.52 4.43
C PHE A 4 10.76 21.50 5.33
N GLY A 5 10.94 20.45 6.14
CA GLY A 5 12.14 20.30 6.96
C GLY A 5 13.38 20.49 6.08
N ALA A 6 13.93 21.71 6.09
CA ALA A 6 14.95 22.12 5.17
C ALA A 6 16.21 21.25 5.37
N MET A 7 16.53 20.45 4.38
CA MET A 7 17.88 19.89 4.32
C MET A 7 18.85 21.07 4.27
N SER A 8 19.73 21.17 5.22
CA SER A 8 20.57 22.35 5.48
C SER A 8 21.61 22.70 4.38
N SER A 9 21.66 21.89 3.31
CA SER A 9 22.54 22.09 2.16
C SER A 9 21.98 21.37 0.92
N PRO A 10 22.33 21.81 -0.31
CA PRO A 10 21.99 21.10 -1.55
C PRO A 10 22.38 19.62 -1.47
N LYS A 11 21.48 18.74 -1.93
CA LYS A 11 21.65 17.29 -1.95
C LYS A 11 21.35 16.75 -3.33
N THR A 12 21.95 15.62 -3.68
CA THR A 12 21.57 14.87 -4.87
C THR A 12 20.38 13.97 -4.52
N VAL A 13 19.23 14.18 -5.18
CA VAL A 13 17.98 13.48 -4.91
C VAL A 13 17.49 12.79 -6.17
N VAL A 14 17.32 11.47 -6.10
CA VAL A 14 16.59 10.71 -7.12
C VAL A 14 15.12 10.73 -6.77
N ILE A 15 14.25 11.18 -7.70
CA ILE A 15 12.78 11.19 -7.54
C ILE A 15 12.14 10.15 -8.43
N ALA A 16 11.32 9.25 -7.84
CA ALA A 16 10.49 8.31 -8.59
C ALA A 16 9.32 9.06 -9.26
N MET A 17 9.30 9.10 -10.59
CA MET A 17 8.31 9.80 -11.39
C MET A 17 7.36 8.81 -12.07
N SER A 18 6.10 8.81 -11.69
CA SER A 18 5.05 7.93 -12.24
C SER A 18 4.28 8.54 -13.41
N GLY A 19 4.62 9.77 -13.85
CA GLY A 19 3.82 10.52 -14.81
C GLY A 19 2.49 11.04 -14.26
N GLY A 20 2.28 10.98 -12.94
CA GLY A 20 1.17 11.58 -12.22
C GLY A 20 1.51 12.95 -11.63
N VAL A 21 0.47 13.71 -11.22
CA VAL A 21 0.62 15.06 -10.68
C VAL A 21 1.46 15.08 -9.40
N ASP A 22 1.34 14.07 -8.54
CA ASP A 22 2.02 14.03 -7.25
C ASP A 22 3.54 13.94 -7.40
N SER A 23 4.03 12.98 -8.17
CA SER A 23 5.47 12.84 -8.41
C SER A 23 6.05 14.04 -9.18
N ALA A 24 5.24 14.66 -10.05
CA ALA A 24 5.62 15.85 -10.80
C ALA A 24 5.82 17.06 -9.87
N VAL A 25 4.89 17.30 -8.94
CA VAL A 25 4.99 18.40 -7.96
C VAL A 25 6.11 18.14 -6.96
N ALA A 26 6.27 16.90 -6.50
CA ALA A 26 7.38 16.53 -5.61
C ALA A 26 8.74 16.83 -6.25
N ALA A 27 8.91 16.53 -7.54
CA ALA A 27 10.13 16.84 -8.28
C ALA A 27 10.38 18.35 -8.41
N ALA A 28 9.32 19.13 -8.71
CA ALA A 28 9.41 20.59 -8.83
C ALA A 28 9.76 21.25 -7.50
N LEU A 29 9.15 20.82 -6.39
CA LEU A 29 9.44 21.31 -5.03
C LEU A 29 10.90 21.07 -4.64
N LEU A 30 11.43 19.88 -4.89
CA LEU A 30 12.83 19.57 -4.60
C LEU A 30 13.80 20.44 -5.43
N LYS A 31 13.46 20.67 -6.70
CA LYS A 31 14.26 21.53 -7.57
C LYS A 31 14.24 22.99 -7.12
N GLU A 32 13.06 23.51 -6.72
CA GLU A 32 12.90 24.85 -6.17
C GLU A 32 13.68 25.06 -4.86
N GLN A 33 13.80 23.99 -4.04
CA GLN A 33 14.63 23.98 -2.83
C GLN A 33 16.14 24.00 -3.09
N GLY A 34 16.56 23.94 -4.35
CA GLY A 34 17.96 24.00 -4.75
C GLY A 34 18.68 22.67 -4.72
N HIS A 35 17.97 21.54 -4.67
CA HIS A 35 18.57 20.21 -4.76
C HIS A 35 18.96 19.84 -6.19
N ASP A 36 19.91 18.92 -6.30
CA ASP A 36 20.31 18.29 -7.56
C ASP A 36 19.37 17.09 -7.80
N VAL A 37 18.34 17.31 -8.63
CA VAL A 37 17.25 16.35 -8.78
C VAL A 37 17.40 15.54 -10.06
N ILE A 38 17.28 14.22 -9.95
CA ILE A 38 17.31 13.27 -11.07
C ILE A 38 15.97 12.52 -11.09
N GLY A 39 15.19 12.66 -12.16
CA GLY A 39 13.94 11.96 -12.36
C GLY A 39 14.17 10.51 -12.83
N VAL A 40 13.46 9.56 -12.25
CA VAL A 40 13.48 8.15 -12.66
C VAL A 40 12.08 7.61 -12.80
N THR A 41 11.74 7.03 -13.95
CA THR A 41 10.52 6.26 -14.15
C THR A 41 10.86 4.78 -14.21
N LEU A 42 10.13 3.97 -13.41
CA LEU A 42 10.24 2.51 -13.44
C LEU A 42 9.27 1.95 -14.47
N GLN A 43 9.78 1.22 -15.45
CA GLN A 43 8.96 0.45 -16.37
C GLN A 43 8.73 -0.94 -15.76
N ILE A 44 7.56 -1.15 -15.15
CA ILE A 44 7.23 -2.33 -14.34
C ILE A 44 6.28 -3.29 -15.07
N TRP A 45 5.65 -2.86 -16.18
CA TRP A 45 4.70 -3.66 -16.94
C TRP A 45 4.93 -3.49 -18.45
N GLN A 46 4.56 -4.50 -19.23
CA GLN A 46 4.58 -4.43 -20.69
C GLN A 46 3.13 -4.27 -21.17
N GLU A 47 2.85 -3.16 -21.85
CA GLU A 47 1.58 -2.99 -22.54
C GLU A 47 1.49 -4.02 -23.69
N THR A 48 0.39 -4.75 -23.75
CA THR A 48 0.06 -5.57 -24.93
C THR A 48 -0.48 -4.66 -26.04
N ALA A 49 -0.38 -5.10 -27.30
CA ALA A 49 -0.75 -4.30 -28.48
C ALA A 49 -2.22 -3.84 -28.50
N HIS A 50 -3.06 -4.37 -27.62
CA HIS A 50 -4.49 -4.02 -27.48
C HIS A 50 -4.78 -2.95 -26.41
N GLU A 51 -3.78 -2.52 -25.61
CA GLU A 51 -3.95 -1.67 -24.41
C GLU A 51 -3.59 -0.19 -24.65
N THR A 52 -4.00 0.39 -25.78
CA THR A 52 -3.61 1.75 -26.20
C THR A 52 -4.25 2.90 -25.39
N LYS A 53 -5.03 2.62 -24.33
CA LYS A 53 -5.73 3.64 -23.53
C LYS A 53 -5.62 3.49 -22.01
N GLY A 54 -4.73 2.62 -21.48
CA GLY A 54 -4.61 2.39 -20.05
C GLY A 54 -4.00 3.59 -19.30
N ALA A 55 -4.67 4.02 -18.22
CA ALA A 55 -4.23 5.11 -17.33
C ALA A 55 -3.22 4.68 -16.23
N GLY A 56 -2.56 3.53 -16.37
CA GLY A 56 -1.60 3.02 -15.39
C GLY A 56 -0.34 3.89 -15.25
N CYS A 57 0.25 3.94 -14.06
CA CYS A 57 1.44 4.76 -13.75
C CYS A 57 2.72 4.36 -14.51
N CYS A 58 2.69 3.31 -15.32
CA CYS A 58 3.83 2.77 -16.07
C CYS A 58 3.53 2.58 -17.56
N SER A 59 2.42 3.15 -18.06
CA SER A 59 2.09 3.18 -19.49
C SER A 59 3.10 4.03 -20.27
N LEU A 60 3.19 3.82 -21.59
CA LEU A 60 4.02 4.69 -22.47
C LEU A 60 3.62 6.16 -22.31
N GLY A 61 2.32 6.45 -22.16
CA GLY A 61 1.82 7.79 -21.90
C GLY A 61 2.31 8.36 -20.55
N ALA A 62 2.40 7.53 -19.51
CA ALA A 62 2.92 7.95 -18.22
C ALA A 62 4.44 8.25 -18.26
N VAL A 63 5.21 7.46 -19.01
CA VAL A 63 6.64 7.73 -19.25
C VAL A 63 6.83 9.05 -20.00
N GLU A 64 6.01 9.32 -21.03
CA GLU A 64 6.04 10.59 -21.77
C GLU A 64 5.65 11.79 -20.88
N ASP A 65 4.64 11.66 -20.02
CA ASP A 65 4.25 12.70 -19.08
C ASP A 65 5.36 13.00 -18.07
N ALA A 66 6.03 11.96 -17.55
CA ALA A 66 7.20 12.11 -16.68
C ALA A 66 8.35 12.83 -17.39
N ARG A 67 8.64 12.46 -18.64
CA ARG A 67 9.67 13.10 -19.45
C ARG A 67 9.37 14.56 -19.74
N ARG A 68 8.12 14.90 -20.12
CA ARG A 68 7.68 16.29 -20.34
C ARG A 68 7.81 17.12 -19.05
N THR A 69 7.40 16.54 -17.92
CA THR A 69 7.55 17.18 -16.60
C THR A 69 9.02 17.45 -16.30
N ALA A 70 9.90 16.45 -16.43
CA ALA A 70 11.32 16.59 -16.17
C ALA A 70 11.96 17.67 -17.05
N ASN A 71 11.63 17.69 -18.34
CA ASN A 71 12.08 18.74 -19.26
C ASN A 71 11.57 20.13 -18.84
N ARG A 72 10.32 20.24 -18.41
CA ARG A 72 9.71 21.51 -17.99
C ARG A 72 10.41 22.10 -16.77
N ILE A 73 10.77 21.27 -15.78
CA ILE A 73 11.44 21.73 -14.54
C ILE A 73 12.97 21.73 -14.66
N GLY A 74 13.53 21.29 -15.80
CA GLY A 74 14.96 21.32 -16.08
C GLY A 74 15.76 20.32 -15.28
N ILE A 75 15.31 19.05 -15.19
CA ILE A 75 16.03 17.95 -14.56
C ILE A 75 16.28 16.80 -15.54
N PRO A 76 17.41 16.07 -15.42
CA PRO A 76 17.61 14.83 -16.18
C PRO A 76 16.57 13.78 -15.80
N HIS A 77 16.19 12.93 -16.78
CA HIS A 77 15.20 11.88 -16.59
C HIS A 77 15.63 10.58 -17.25
N TYR A 78 15.51 9.48 -16.49
CA TYR A 78 15.88 8.15 -16.95
C TYR A 78 14.70 7.18 -16.79
N VAL A 79 14.61 6.20 -17.69
CA VAL A 79 13.64 5.11 -17.61
C VAL A 79 14.41 3.83 -17.33
N LEU A 80 14.04 3.14 -16.26
CA LEU A 80 14.66 1.89 -15.82
C LEU A 80 13.70 0.73 -16.04
N ASN A 81 14.19 -0.36 -16.60
CA ASN A 81 13.42 -1.59 -16.78
C ASN A 81 13.41 -2.40 -15.48
N TYR A 82 12.23 -2.50 -14.85
CA TYR A 82 11.99 -3.24 -13.61
C TYR A 82 10.88 -4.30 -13.78
N ARG A 83 10.61 -4.73 -15.01
CA ARG A 83 9.53 -5.68 -15.32
C ARG A 83 9.74 -7.02 -14.62
N GLU A 84 10.94 -7.59 -14.72
CA GLU A 84 11.25 -8.88 -14.12
C GLU A 84 11.22 -8.83 -12.59
N PRO A 85 11.90 -7.91 -11.89
CA PRO A 85 11.76 -7.74 -10.45
C PRO A 85 10.32 -7.51 -9.99
N PHE A 86 9.53 -6.75 -10.75
CA PHE A 86 8.13 -6.49 -10.44
C PHE A 86 7.26 -7.74 -10.59
N ALA A 87 7.46 -8.52 -11.64
CA ALA A 87 6.75 -9.79 -11.84
C ALA A 87 7.05 -10.77 -10.69
N GLU A 88 8.33 -10.90 -10.30
CA GLU A 88 8.76 -11.80 -9.23
C GLU A 88 8.28 -11.34 -7.84
N LYS A 89 8.47 -10.04 -7.49
CA LYS A 89 8.27 -9.55 -6.12
C LYS A 89 6.86 -9.01 -5.85
N VAL A 90 6.08 -8.71 -6.88
CA VAL A 90 4.75 -8.11 -6.72
C VAL A 90 3.66 -8.99 -7.32
N ILE A 91 3.78 -9.39 -8.61
CA ILE A 91 2.71 -10.12 -9.29
C ILE A 91 2.63 -11.58 -8.82
N ALA A 92 3.75 -12.29 -8.75
CA ALA A 92 3.76 -13.68 -8.33
C ALA A 92 3.24 -13.87 -6.87
N PRO A 93 3.65 -13.05 -5.87
CA PRO A 93 3.02 -13.08 -4.55
C PRO A 93 1.53 -12.74 -4.55
N PHE A 94 1.11 -11.77 -5.36
CA PHE A 94 -0.31 -11.41 -5.52
C PHE A 94 -1.16 -12.61 -5.98
N ILE A 95 -0.72 -13.33 -7.01
CA ILE A 95 -1.39 -14.55 -7.51
C ILE A 95 -1.43 -15.62 -6.41
N LYS A 96 -0.27 -15.86 -5.76
CA LYS A 96 -0.13 -16.87 -4.72
C LYS A 96 -1.02 -16.62 -3.51
N ASP A 97 -1.22 -15.36 -3.13
CA ASP A 97 -2.12 -15.01 -2.03
C ASP A 97 -3.58 -15.34 -2.38
N TYR A 98 -4.04 -15.03 -3.60
CA TYR A 98 -5.38 -15.43 -4.04
C TYR A 98 -5.57 -16.95 -4.12
N GLN A 99 -4.53 -17.71 -4.51
CA GLN A 99 -4.55 -19.18 -4.46
C GLN A 99 -4.75 -19.72 -3.03
N ARG A 100 -4.30 -18.97 -2.03
CA ARG A 100 -4.42 -19.30 -0.61
C ARG A 100 -5.69 -18.72 0.05
N GLY A 101 -6.63 -18.19 -0.72
CA GLY A 101 -7.85 -17.55 -0.20
C GLY A 101 -7.58 -16.23 0.53
N ARG A 102 -6.40 -15.61 0.35
CA ARG A 102 -6.05 -14.32 0.92
C ARG A 102 -6.35 -13.18 -0.05
N THR A 103 -6.57 -11.99 0.46
CA THR A 103 -6.78 -10.78 -0.35
C THR A 103 -5.57 -9.86 -0.21
N PRO A 104 -4.59 -9.90 -1.14
CA PRO A 104 -3.33 -9.15 -1.00
C PRO A 104 -3.47 -7.65 -1.27
N ASN A 105 -2.50 -6.88 -0.75
CA ASN A 105 -2.27 -5.50 -1.15
C ASN A 105 -0.92 -5.36 -1.88
N PRO A 106 -0.90 -5.43 -3.23
CA PRO A 106 0.34 -5.42 -4.00
C PRO A 106 1.11 -4.10 -3.91
N CYS A 107 0.46 -2.99 -3.51
CA CYS A 107 1.14 -1.71 -3.33
C CYS A 107 2.16 -1.74 -2.19
N VAL A 108 1.93 -2.54 -1.16
CA VAL A 108 2.91 -2.74 -0.06
C VAL A 108 4.18 -3.39 -0.60
N ASN A 109 4.05 -4.49 -1.36
CA ASN A 109 5.18 -5.18 -1.97
C ASN A 109 5.93 -4.29 -2.98
N CYS A 110 5.18 -3.52 -3.80
CA CYS A 110 5.79 -2.57 -4.74
C CYS A 110 6.61 -1.51 -4.00
N ASN A 111 6.09 -0.92 -2.93
CA ASN A 111 6.84 0.05 -2.14
C ASN A 111 8.06 -0.60 -1.49
N ARG A 112 7.90 -1.75 -0.81
CA ARG A 112 8.94 -2.45 -0.09
C ARG A 112 10.09 -2.87 -1.00
N TYR A 113 9.83 -3.66 -2.05
CA TYR A 113 10.86 -4.34 -2.83
C TYR A 113 11.29 -3.59 -4.08
N ILE A 114 10.40 -2.80 -4.70
CA ILE A 114 10.71 -2.14 -5.96
C ILE A 114 11.17 -0.70 -5.74
N LYS A 115 10.41 0.09 -4.97
CA LYS A 115 10.75 1.51 -4.78
C LYS A 115 11.80 1.71 -3.68
N PHE A 116 11.60 1.08 -2.51
CA PHE A 116 12.43 1.40 -1.33
C PHE A 116 13.58 0.41 -1.10
N ASP A 117 13.64 -0.66 -1.88
CA ASP A 117 14.78 -1.56 -1.92
C ASP A 117 15.56 -1.37 -3.23
N ALA A 118 15.11 -1.94 -4.33
CA ALA A 118 15.84 -1.96 -5.58
C ALA A 118 16.11 -0.56 -6.19
N LEU A 119 15.13 0.37 -6.17
CA LEU A 119 15.37 1.72 -6.69
C LEU A 119 16.26 2.55 -5.73
N LEU A 120 16.12 2.38 -4.40
CA LEU A 120 16.98 3.06 -3.44
C LEU A 120 18.45 2.58 -3.57
N GLU A 121 18.66 1.28 -3.72
CA GLU A 121 19.98 0.71 -3.99
C GLU A 121 20.58 1.32 -5.26
N LYS A 122 19.79 1.36 -6.35
CA LYS A 122 20.21 1.99 -7.61
C LYS A 122 20.53 3.47 -7.46
N ALA A 123 19.69 4.25 -6.78
CA ALA A 123 19.91 5.66 -6.50
C ALA A 123 21.20 5.87 -5.70
N THR A 124 21.41 5.05 -4.67
CA THR A 124 22.63 5.08 -3.84
C THR A 124 23.88 4.77 -4.66
N SER A 125 23.85 3.76 -5.53
CA SER A 125 24.96 3.40 -6.40
C SER A 125 25.33 4.50 -7.41
N LEU A 126 24.39 5.40 -7.71
CA LEU A 126 24.58 6.58 -8.55
C LEU A 126 25.04 7.82 -7.76
N GLY A 127 25.29 7.69 -6.46
CA GLY A 127 25.75 8.77 -5.60
C GLY A 127 24.64 9.67 -5.06
N ALA A 128 23.36 9.28 -5.16
CA ALA A 128 22.30 10.07 -4.57
C ALA A 128 22.32 10.01 -3.04
N ASP A 129 22.08 11.14 -2.40
CA ASP A 129 21.92 11.25 -0.95
C ASP A 129 20.57 10.69 -0.51
N TYR A 130 19.49 10.98 -1.30
CA TYR A 130 18.12 10.62 -0.98
C TYR A 130 17.36 10.07 -2.17
N LEU A 131 16.42 9.18 -1.88
CA LEU A 131 15.33 8.80 -2.77
C LEU A 131 14.06 9.55 -2.36
N ALA A 132 13.41 10.22 -3.31
CA ALA A 132 12.13 10.90 -3.11
C ALA A 132 10.99 10.21 -3.85
N THR A 133 9.79 10.36 -3.31
CA THR A 133 8.56 9.91 -3.96
C THR A 133 7.44 10.93 -3.79
N GLY A 134 6.41 10.85 -4.64
CA GLY A 134 5.19 11.64 -4.52
C GLY A 134 4.17 11.09 -3.52
N HIS A 135 4.58 10.30 -2.52
CA HIS A 135 3.68 9.80 -1.49
C HIS A 135 3.31 10.90 -0.48
N TYR A 136 2.07 10.83 -0.01
CA TYR A 136 1.59 11.64 1.10
C TYR A 136 1.90 10.94 2.41
N ALA A 137 3.06 11.18 2.95
CA ALA A 137 3.55 10.75 4.26
C ALA A 137 4.70 11.67 4.68
N ARG A 138 5.06 11.71 5.94
CA ARG A 138 6.18 12.49 6.47
C ARG A 138 7.26 11.57 7.02
N VAL A 139 8.51 11.91 6.78
CA VAL A 139 9.67 11.21 7.33
C VAL A 139 10.47 12.19 8.18
N HIS A 140 10.61 11.89 9.47
CA HIS A 140 11.40 12.68 10.40
C HIS A 140 12.65 11.90 10.80
N HIS A 141 13.81 12.45 10.45
CA HIS A 141 15.09 11.81 10.69
C HIS A 141 15.54 12.00 12.15
N GLY A 142 15.80 10.88 12.85
CA GLY A 142 16.34 10.91 14.21
C GLY A 142 15.38 11.40 15.30
N LEU A 143 14.08 11.50 15.01
CA LEU A 143 13.07 11.99 15.97
C LEU A 143 12.64 10.92 17.00
N GLY A 144 12.74 9.66 16.63
CA GLY A 144 12.31 8.53 17.46
C GLY A 144 13.27 8.23 18.62
N THR A 145 12.85 7.31 19.47
CA THR A 145 13.70 6.79 20.55
C THR A 145 14.98 6.18 19.95
N ASP A 146 16.10 6.37 20.61
CA ASP A 146 17.43 5.88 20.19
C ASP A 146 17.86 6.37 18.79
N GLY A 147 17.38 7.56 18.39
CA GLY A 147 17.72 8.16 17.10
C GLY A 147 17.06 7.50 15.90
N ARG A 148 16.02 6.68 16.08
CA ARG A 148 15.25 6.08 14.99
C ARG A 148 14.62 7.15 14.10
N HIS A 149 14.52 6.86 12.82
CA HIS A 149 13.73 7.64 11.88
C HIS A 149 12.26 7.29 12.06
N VAL A 150 11.39 8.29 11.92
CA VAL A 150 9.95 8.15 12.16
C VAL A 150 9.20 8.36 10.85
N LEU A 151 8.32 7.42 10.51
CA LEU A 151 7.33 7.58 9.46
C LEU A 151 6.04 8.10 10.09
N CYS A 152 5.54 9.24 9.61
CA CYS A 152 4.33 9.88 10.10
C CYS A 152 3.27 9.99 9.03
N ARG A 153 2.00 10.00 9.47
CA ARG A 153 0.86 10.35 8.60
C ARG A 153 1.11 11.70 7.91
N ALA A 154 0.54 11.86 6.72
CA ALA A 154 0.53 13.15 6.05
C ALA A 154 -0.28 14.19 6.85
N GLU A 155 0.06 15.47 6.69
CA GLU A 155 -0.73 16.58 7.22
C GLU A 155 -2.17 16.54 6.68
N ASN A 156 -2.32 16.23 5.40
CA ASN A 156 -3.62 15.93 4.81
C ASN A 156 -4.04 14.48 5.09
N GLY A 157 -4.72 14.24 6.19
CA GLY A 157 -5.18 12.91 6.60
C GLY A 157 -6.06 12.19 5.57
N SER A 158 -6.81 12.93 4.72
CA SER A 158 -7.67 12.34 3.67
C SER A 158 -6.86 11.73 2.50
N LYS A 159 -5.58 12.09 2.38
CA LYS A 159 -4.65 11.57 1.35
C LYS A 159 -3.50 10.76 1.95
N ASP A 160 -3.53 10.51 3.26
CA ASP A 160 -2.51 9.73 3.93
C ASP A 160 -2.30 8.36 3.27
N GLN A 161 -1.04 8.07 2.93
CA GLN A 161 -0.65 6.82 2.26
C GLN A 161 0.23 5.91 3.12
N THR A 162 0.37 6.23 4.40
CA THR A 162 1.21 5.46 5.33
C THR A 162 0.79 4.00 5.46
N TYR A 163 -0.48 3.69 5.22
CA TYR A 163 -0.97 2.31 5.18
C TYR A 163 -0.22 1.43 4.17
N ALA A 164 0.22 1.98 3.04
CA ALA A 164 0.99 1.24 2.04
C ALA A 164 2.52 1.34 2.26
N LEU A 165 2.96 2.09 3.28
CA LEU A 165 4.37 2.40 3.54
C LEU A 165 4.90 1.74 4.83
N TYR A 166 4.05 1.05 5.60
CA TYR A 166 4.41 0.46 6.88
C TYR A 166 5.57 -0.55 6.83
N ALA A 167 5.83 -1.11 5.65
CA ALA A 167 6.90 -2.09 5.48
C ALA A 167 8.28 -1.46 5.17
N THR A 168 8.44 -0.13 5.41
CA THR A 168 9.70 0.59 5.18
C THR A 168 10.67 0.38 6.33
N LEU A 169 11.91 0.02 6.01
CA LEU A 169 12.95 -0.27 6.99
C LEU A 169 13.70 0.99 7.43
N GLN A 170 14.34 0.97 8.60
CA GLN A 170 15.06 2.12 9.17
C GLN A 170 16.18 2.65 8.26
N HIS A 171 16.98 1.77 7.64
CA HIS A 171 18.02 2.19 6.70
C HIS A 171 17.47 2.83 5.43
N GLN A 172 16.25 2.45 5.03
CA GLN A 172 15.53 3.06 3.91
C GLN A 172 15.00 4.45 4.32
N LEU A 173 14.32 4.56 5.47
CA LEU A 173 13.84 5.85 6.00
C LEU A 173 14.97 6.87 6.14
N ALA A 174 16.17 6.43 6.55
CA ALA A 174 17.35 7.28 6.66
C ALA A 174 17.71 8.02 5.36
N ARG A 175 17.30 7.46 4.22
CA ARG A 175 17.63 7.96 2.86
C ARG A 175 16.38 8.29 2.04
N MET A 176 15.25 8.53 2.67
CA MET A 176 14.00 8.84 1.99
C MET A 176 13.49 10.23 2.33
N THR A 177 12.82 10.84 1.37
CA THR A 177 12.04 12.06 1.59
C THR A 177 10.73 12.02 0.79
N MET A 178 9.68 12.62 1.34
CA MET A 178 8.33 12.65 0.77
C MET A 178 7.80 14.09 0.79
N PRO A 179 8.13 14.91 -0.22
CA PRO A 179 7.87 16.36 -0.19
C PRO A 179 6.40 16.76 -0.08
N LEU A 180 5.46 15.85 -0.41
CA LEU A 180 4.02 16.13 -0.36
C LEU A 180 3.40 15.89 1.02
N GLY A 181 4.13 15.29 1.95
CA GLY A 181 3.59 14.94 3.28
C GLY A 181 3.12 16.13 4.11
N GLU A 182 3.72 17.29 3.90
CA GLU A 182 3.38 18.55 4.61
C GLU A 182 2.31 19.38 3.87
N LEU A 183 1.84 18.96 2.70
CA LEU A 183 0.82 19.71 1.97
C LEU A 183 -0.55 19.53 2.61
N PRO A 184 -1.31 20.62 2.86
CA PRO A 184 -2.58 20.57 3.58
C PRO A 184 -3.72 19.96 2.77
N SER A 185 -3.61 19.93 1.44
CA SER A 185 -4.65 19.35 0.58
C SER A 185 -4.14 18.97 -0.81
N LYS A 186 -4.90 18.09 -1.48
CA LYS A 186 -4.66 17.74 -2.89
C LYS A 186 -4.87 18.93 -3.83
N ASP A 187 -5.74 19.86 -3.48
CA ASP A 187 -5.99 21.07 -4.26
C ASP A 187 -4.75 21.95 -4.29
N VAL A 188 -4.01 22.04 -3.18
CA VAL A 188 -2.71 22.74 -3.13
C VAL A 188 -1.70 22.05 -4.06
N THR A 189 -1.64 20.73 -4.06
CA THR A 189 -0.78 19.99 -5.01
C THR A 189 -1.14 20.33 -6.47
N ARG A 190 -2.43 20.32 -6.81
CA ARG A 190 -2.89 20.67 -8.17
C ARG A 190 -2.64 22.13 -8.52
N GLN A 191 -2.76 23.04 -7.53
CA GLN A 191 -2.43 24.46 -7.73
C GLN A 191 -0.94 24.64 -8.02
N LEU A 192 -0.07 24.04 -7.21
CA LEU A 192 1.39 24.04 -7.47
C LEU A 192 1.73 23.48 -8.85
N ALA A 193 1.06 22.40 -9.28
CA ALA A 193 1.27 21.85 -10.61
C ALA A 193 0.92 22.88 -11.72
N ARG A 194 -0.15 23.66 -11.55
CA ARG A 194 -0.50 24.75 -12.47
C ARG A 194 0.53 25.87 -12.43
N ASP A 195 0.95 26.30 -11.25
CA ASP A 195 1.91 27.39 -11.05
C ASP A 195 3.28 27.06 -11.68
N TYR A 196 3.72 25.79 -11.59
CA TYR A 196 4.91 25.27 -12.27
C TYR A 196 4.69 25.05 -13.78
N GLY A 197 3.46 25.18 -14.29
CA GLY A 197 3.11 24.95 -15.69
C GLY A 197 3.24 23.50 -16.12
N LEU A 198 2.91 22.56 -15.22
CA LEU A 198 2.99 21.11 -15.48
C LEU A 198 1.73 20.64 -16.21
N SER A 199 1.90 19.95 -17.33
CA SER A 199 0.79 19.45 -18.16
C SER A 199 -0.11 18.44 -17.45
N VAL A 200 0.40 17.80 -16.39
CA VAL A 200 -0.29 16.77 -15.61
C VAL A 200 -1.21 17.33 -14.50
N ALA A 201 -1.34 18.66 -14.36
CA ALA A 201 -2.09 19.31 -13.27
C ALA A 201 -3.56 18.80 -13.13
N ASN A 202 -4.20 18.50 -14.26
CA ASN A 202 -5.60 18.05 -14.32
C ASN A 202 -5.72 16.53 -14.52
N LYS A 203 -4.61 15.79 -14.52
CA LYS A 203 -4.63 14.32 -14.66
C LYS A 203 -5.34 13.69 -13.44
N PRO A 204 -6.28 12.75 -13.65
CA PRO A 204 -6.93 12.06 -12.54
C PRO A 204 -5.93 11.21 -11.76
N ASP A 205 -6.21 10.98 -10.47
CA ASP A 205 -5.43 10.07 -9.63
C ASP A 205 -5.67 8.63 -10.09
N SER A 206 -4.64 7.79 -10.05
CA SER A 206 -4.81 6.35 -10.26
C SER A 206 -5.60 5.76 -9.09
N GLN A 207 -6.71 5.07 -9.40
CA GLN A 207 -7.62 4.49 -8.40
C GLN A 207 -7.44 2.97 -8.26
N GLU A 208 -6.86 2.32 -9.29
CA GLU A 208 -6.80 0.88 -9.43
C GLU A 208 -5.36 0.34 -9.23
N ILE A 209 -5.26 -0.97 -9.05
CA ILE A 209 -3.97 -1.69 -9.05
C ILE A 209 -3.32 -1.52 -10.42
N CYS A 210 -2.12 -0.97 -10.45
CA CYS A 210 -1.47 -0.46 -11.67
C CYS A 210 -1.27 -1.49 -12.81
N PHE A 211 -1.18 -2.79 -12.49
CA PHE A 211 -1.04 -3.87 -13.47
C PHE A 211 -2.35 -4.61 -13.79
N VAL A 212 -3.43 -4.32 -13.06
CA VAL A 212 -4.79 -4.85 -13.36
C VAL A 212 -5.51 -3.95 -14.35
N GLN A 213 -5.17 -2.65 -14.40
CA GLN A 213 -5.71 -1.61 -15.30
C GLN A 213 -7.25 -1.49 -15.24
N ASP A 214 -7.91 -1.27 -16.40
CA ASP A 214 -9.37 -1.11 -16.49
C ASP A 214 -10.15 -2.43 -16.28
N ARG A 215 -9.45 -3.50 -15.95
CA ARG A 215 -10.00 -4.83 -15.70
C ARG A 215 -10.21 -5.02 -14.20
N ASN A 216 -11.13 -5.89 -13.84
CA ASN A 216 -11.18 -6.34 -12.46
C ASN A 216 -10.07 -7.41 -12.22
N TYR A 217 -9.62 -7.54 -10.99
CA TYR A 217 -8.54 -8.48 -10.66
C TYR A 217 -8.89 -9.96 -11.01
N THR A 218 -10.16 -10.31 -11.09
CA THR A 218 -10.58 -11.67 -11.47
C THR A 218 -10.32 -11.94 -12.94
N GLU A 219 -10.53 -10.97 -13.83
CA GLU A 219 -10.18 -11.08 -15.26
C GLU A 219 -8.65 -11.20 -15.43
N PHE A 220 -7.90 -10.44 -14.64
CA PHE A 220 -6.44 -10.58 -14.62
C PHE A 220 -6.01 -12.01 -14.21
N LEU A 221 -6.64 -12.60 -13.18
CA LEU A 221 -6.35 -13.98 -12.75
C LEU A 221 -6.79 -15.01 -13.79
N GLU A 222 -7.91 -14.80 -14.48
CA GLU A 222 -8.38 -15.67 -15.59
C GLU A 222 -7.36 -15.77 -16.71
N GLU A 223 -6.69 -14.67 -17.04
CA GLU A 223 -5.72 -14.61 -18.13
C GLU A 223 -4.32 -15.09 -17.71
N THR A 224 -3.89 -14.76 -16.48
CA THR A 224 -2.49 -14.98 -16.05
C THR A 224 -2.29 -16.23 -15.23
N ALA A 225 -3.33 -16.71 -14.55
CA ALA A 225 -3.28 -17.84 -13.62
C ALA A 225 -4.65 -18.54 -13.53
N PRO A 226 -5.21 -19.06 -14.64
CA PRO A 226 -6.53 -19.68 -14.68
C PRO A 226 -6.66 -20.87 -13.73
N GLU A 227 -5.56 -21.51 -13.37
CA GLU A 227 -5.51 -22.61 -12.38
C GLU A 227 -5.91 -22.16 -10.98
N THR A 228 -6.02 -20.86 -10.69
CA THR A 228 -6.51 -20.32 -9.40
C THR A 228 -8.05 -20.38 -9.30
N LEU A 229 -8.73 -20.63 -10.41
CA LEU A 229 -10.19 -20.56 -10.53
C LEU A 229 -10.81 -21.96 -10.57
N VAL A 230 -10.62 -22.71 -9.49
CA VAL A 230 -11.19 -24.06 -9.32
C VAL A 230 -12.58 -23.95 -8.70
N PRO A 231 -13.64 -24.51 -9.35
CA PRO A 231 -14.98 -24.56 -8.80
C PRO A 231 -15.03 -25.25 -7.43
N GLY A 232 -15.85 -24.72 -6.53
CA GLY A 232 -16.01 -25.26 -5.16
C GLY A 232 -17.39 -24.95 -4.58
N HIS A 233 -17.52 -24.96 -3.25
CA HIS A 233 -18.80 -24.83 -2.58
C HIS A 233 -18.91 -23.59 -1.72
N PHE A 234 -20.10 -22.94 -1.76
CA PHE A 234 -20.53 -22.08 -0.67
C PHE A 234 -21.06 -22.95 0.47
N VAL A 235 -20.61 -22.67 1.68
CA VAL A 235 -21.13 -23.29 2.90
C VAL A 235 -21.60 -22.20 3.88
N ASP A 236 -22.59 -22.49 4.71
CA ASP A 236 -22.93 -21.58 5.81
C ASP A 236 -22.03 -21.81 7.03
N THR A 237 -22.22 -21.02 8.09
CA THR A 237 -21.43 -21.09 9.33
C THR A 237 -21.58 -22.43 10.07
N SER A 238 -22.59 -23.24 9.75
CA SER A 238 -22.75 -24.61 10.26
C SER A 238 -22.05 -25.67 9.41
N GLY A 239 -21.44 -25.28 8.27
CA GLY A 239 -20.77 -26.17 7.32
C GLY A 239 -21.72 -26.80 6.28
N LYS A 240 -23.01 -26.42 6.25
CA LYS A 240 -23.97 -26.92 5.27
C LYS A 240 -23.74 -26.28 3.90
N VAL A 241 -23.68 -27.11 2.85
CA VAL A 241 -23.56 -26.63 1.46
C VAL A 241 -24.79 -25.84 1.06
N ARG A 242 -24.57 -24.65 0.52
CA ARG A 242 -25.59 -23.69 0.09
C ARG A 242 -25.60 -23.46 -1.43
N GLY A 243 -24.52 -23.81 -2.13
CA GLY A 243 -24.35 -23.61 -3.56
C GLY A 243 -22.95 -23.91 -4.03
N THR A 244 -22.64 -23.51 -5.26
CA THR A 244 -21.32 -23.67 -5.88
C THR A 244 -20.76 -22.32 -6.35
N HIS A 245 -19.43 -22.19 -6.41
CA HIS A 245 -18.72 -21.03 -6.91
C HIS A 245 -17.66 -21.42 -7.97
N ASP A 246 -17.23 -20.44 -8.77
CA ASP A 246 -16.28 -20.62 -9.88
C ASP A 246 -14.83 -20.29 -9.47
N GLY A 247 -14.44 -20.59 -8.24
CA GLY A 247 -13.11 -20.36 -7.70
C GLY A 247 -13.07 -19.40 -6.52
N ILE A 248 -12.36 -19.79 -5.44
CA ILE A 248 -12.23 -19.01 -4.20
C ILE A 248 -11.57 -17.65 -4.43
N ALA A 249 -10.67 -17.53 -5.41
CA ALA A 249 -9.96 -16.30 -5.75
C ALA A 249 -10.88 -15.14 -6.19
N ARG A 250 -12.16 -15.42 -6.49
CA ARG A 250 -13.18 -14.40 -6.83
C ARG A 250 -13.82 -13.75 -5.60
N TYR A 251 -13.50 -14.22 -4.40
CA TYR A 251 -14.18 -13.82 -3.17
C TYR A 251 -13.21 -13.21 -2.15
N THR A 252 -13.73 -12.19 -1.48
CA THR A 252 -13.01 -11.47 -0.41
C THR A 252 -13.94 -11.36 0.79
N VAL A 253 -13.40 -11.48 2.00
CA VAL A 253 -14.16 -11.33 3.26
C VAL A 253 -14.89 -9.97 3.28
N GLY A 254 -16.18 -10.01 3.62
CA GLY A 254 -17.09 -8.85 3.58
C GLY A 254 -17.76 -8.60 2.24
N GLN A 255 -17.44 -9.36 1.19
CA GLN A 255 -18.11 -9.25 -0.12
C GLN A 255 -19.56 -9.74 -0.02
N ARG A 256 -20.48 -8.95 -0.59
CA ARG A 256 -21.92 -9.29 -0.71
C ARG A 256 -22.31 -9.67 -2.14
N LYS A 257 -21.67 -9.04 -3.13
CA LYS A 257 -22.01 -9.25 -4.55
C LYS A 257 -21.45 -10.58 -5.04
N ARG A 258 -22.10 -11.17 -6.07
CA ARG A 258 -21.71 -12.43 -6.73
C ARG A 258 -21.83 -13.69 -5.86
N ILE A 259 -22.48 -13.61 -4.69
CA ILE A 259 -22.86 -14.78 -3.91
C ILE A 259 -24.21 -15.25 -4.47
N ASN A 260 -24.19 -16.24 -5.38
CA ASN A 260 -25.39 -16.77 -6.03
C ASN A 260 -26.06 -17.86 -5.17
N VAL A 261 -26.33 -17.53 -3.91
CA VAL A 261 -26.98 -18.42 -2.93
C VAL A 261 -28.33 -17.82 -2.56
N GLY A 262 -29.38 -18.61 -2.68
CA GLY A 262 -30.73 -18.21 -2.28
C GLY A 262 -30.82 -18.03 -0.76
N SER A 263 -31.21 -16.82 -0.31
CA SER A 263 -31.41 -16.50 1.10
C SER A 263 -32.47 -15.41 1.25
N SER A 264 -33.17 -15.41 2.38
CA SER A 264 -34.14 -14.37 2.78
C SER A 264 -33.45 -13.13 3.38
N ILE A 265 -32.18 -13.23 3.76
CA ILE A 265 -31.36 -12.16 4.33
C ILE A 265 -30.12 -11.93 3.44
N PRO A 266 -29.52 -10.75 3.48
CA PRO A 266 -28.24 -10.52 2.81
C PRO A 266 -27.15 -11.44 3.36
N LEU A 267 -26.43 -12.15 2.46
CA LEU A 267 -25.27 -12.95 2.83
C LEU A 267 -23.97 -12.26 2.44
N TYR A 268 -22.96 -12.49 3.26
CA TYR A 268 -21.60 -11.98 3.09
C TYR A 268 -20.60 -13.12 3.13
N VAL A 269 -19.46 -12.94 2.48
CA VAL A 269 -18.31 -13.84 2.63
C VAL A 269 -17.70 -13.61 4.01
N ILE A 270 -17.72 -14.65 4.84
CA ILE A 270 -17.18 -14.63 6.21
C ILE A 270 -15.73 -15.14 6.21
N GLN A 271 -15.47 -16.21 5.44
CA GLN A 271 -14.17 -16.83 5.34
C GLN A 271 -13.97 -17.43 3.95
N VAL A 272 -12.74 -17.45 3.49
CA VAL A 272 -12.30 -18.18 2.29
C VAL A 272 -11.31 -19.24 2.75
N ASP A 273 -11.64 -20.50 2.50
CA ASP A 273 -10.82 -21.64 2.88
C ASP A 273 -10.25 -22.31 1.62
N ALA A 274 -8.94 -22.17 1.45
CA ALA A 274 -8.25 -22.73 0.30
C ALA A 274 -7.99 -24.25 0.42
N GLU A 275 -7.91 -24.79 1.64
CA GLU A 275 -7.64 -26.23 1.84
C GLU A 275 -8.85 -27.07 1.43
N THR A 276 -10.04 -26.61 1.77
CA THR A 276 -11.30 -27.29 1.42
C THR A 276 -11.94 -26.74 0.13
N ASN A 277 -11.36 -25.72 -0.48
CA ASN A 277 -11.90 -24.97 -1.62
C ASN A 277 -13.34 -24.51 -1.36
N THR A 278 -13.59 -23.91 -0.19
CA THR A 278 -14.92 -23.44 0.22
C THR A 278 -14.93 -21.95 0.54
N VAL A 279 -16.07 -21.34 0.31
CA VAL A 279 -16.39 -19.96 0.72
C VAL A 279 -17.50 -20.03 1.76
N VAL A 280 -17.17 -19.66 3.00
CA VAL A 280 -18.14 -19.58 4.10
C VAL A 280 -18.95 -18.30 3.95
N VAL A 281 -20.27 -18.42 3.97
CA VAL A 281 -21.19 -17.29 3.91
C VAL A 281 -22.05 -17.23 5.18
N GLY A 282 -22.32 -16.01 5.63
CA GLY A 282 -23.12 -15.74 6.83
C GLY A 282 -23.78 -14.37 6.75
N ASP A 283 -24.38 -13.93 7.84
CA ASP A 283 -24.99 -12.60 7.93
C ASP A 283 -23.97 -11.50 8.29
N ASP A 284 -24.45 -10.28 8.54
CA ASP A 284 -23.58 -9.15 8.83
C ASP A 284 -22.89 -9.26 10.20
N ASP A 285 -23.55 -9.88 11.17
CA ASP A 285 -23.02 -10.03 12.54
C ASP A 285 -21.84 -11.01 12.56
N ASP A 286 -21.84 -12.02 11.69
CA ASP A 286 -20.75 -12.98 11.52
C ASP A 286 -19.45 -12.34 11.01
N LEU A 287 -19.48 -11.10 10.49
CA LEU A 287 -18.30 -10.38 10.00
C LEU A 287 -17.46 -9.75 11.09
N PHE A 288 -17.99 -9.57 12.30
CA PHE A 288 -17.27 -8.89 13.37
C PHE A 288 -16.29 -9.83 14.09
N ALA A 289 -15.12 -9.31 14.41
CA ALA A 289 -14.07 -10.04 15.13
C ALA A 289 -13.47 -9.15 16.23
N GLY A 290 -13.08 -9.77 17.34
CA GLY A 290 -12.44 -9.09 18.47
C GLY A 290 -10.96 -8.76 18.24
N GLY A 291 -10.35 -9.31 17.19
CA GLY A 291 -8.94 -9.07 16.89
C GLY A 291 -8.46 -9.75 15.62
N CYS A 292 -7.15 -9.69 15.39
CA CYS A 292 -6.48 -10.45 14.33
C CYS A 292 -5.07 -10.88 14.74
N VAL A 293 -4.59 -11.94 14.10
CA VAL A 293 -3.18 -12.37 14.17
C VAL A 293 -2.45 -11.84 12.95
N VAL A 294 -1.23 -11.35 13.15
CA VAL A 294 -0.42 -10.67 12.14
C VAL A 294 0.95 -11.31 12.04
N GLU A 295 1.39 -11.59 10.80
CA GLU A 295 2.72 -12.09 10.42
C GLU A 295 3.50 -11.06 9.59
N ASP A 296 4.74 -11.36 9.18
CA ASP A 296 5.60 -10.50 8.34
C ASP A 296 5.75 -9.08 8.90
N LEU A 297 6.04 -9.00 10.18
CA LEU A 297 6.09 -7.74 10.92
C LEU A 297 7.25 -6.85 10.48
N THR A 298 6.98 -5.57 10.41
CA THR A 298 7.97 -4.50 10.29
C THR A 298 7.73 -3.49 11.40
N TRP A 299 8.70 -3.31 12.30
CA TRP A 299 8.72 -2.25 13.32
C TRP A 299 9.39 -1.01 12.72
N VAL A 300 8.60 0.03 12.47
CA VAL A 300 9.03 1.24 11.76
C VAL A 300 9.57 2.26 12.74
N SER A 301 8.68 3.02 13.38
CA SER A 301 9.07 4.10 14.30
C SER A 301 9.24 3.61 15.74
N LEU A 302 8.80 2.41 16.06
CA LEU A 302 8.98 1.71 17.33
C LEU A 302 10.07 0.64 17.17
N ALA A 303 10.88 0.43 18.20
CA ALA A 303 11.69 -0.79 18.30
C ALA A 303 10.79 -2.00 18.58
N GLU A 304 11.27 -3.19 18.23
CA GLU A 304 10.54 -4.42 18.54
C GLU A 304 10.27 -4.52 20.06
N PRO A 305 8.99 -4.64 20.46
CA PRO A 305 8.63 -4.69 21.88
C PRO A 305 8.98 -6.04 22.50
N PRO A 306 9.08 -6.11 23.83
CA PRO A 306 9.22 -7.37 24.55
C PRO A 306 8.03 -8.31 24.30
N VAL A 307 8.33 -9.63 24.28
CA VAL A 307 7.29 -10.67 24.13
C VAL A 307 6.30 -10.60 25.30
N GLY A 308 5.00 -10.64 24.94
CA GLY A 308 3.89 -10.64 25.90
C GLY A 308 3.48 -9.26 26.44
N GLU A 309 4.29 -8.22 26.24
CA GLU A 309 3.95 -6.86 26.63
C GLU A 309 2.79 -6.32 25.77
N GLY A 310 1.79 -5.70 26.41
CA GLY A 310 0.67 -5.05 25.75
C GLY A 310 1.02 -3.62 25.36
N ILE A 311 1.05 -3.31 24.06
CA ILE A 311 1.34 -1.98 23.53
C ILE A 311 0.04 -1.34 23.04
N PRO A 312 -0.46 -0.27 23.72
CA PRO A 312 -1.62 0.48 23.22
C PRO A 312 -1.30 1.15 21.87
N CYS A 313 -2.19 1.01 20.92
CA CYS A 313 -2.05 1.62 19.60
C CYS A 313 -3.43 1.95 18.99
N GLU A 314 -3.40 2.61 17.86
CA GLU A 314 -4.50 2.59 16.91
C GLU A 314 -4.15 1.66 15.73
N VAL A 315 -5.13 0.93 15.19
CA VAL A 315 -4.93 0.01 14.07
C VAL A 315 -5.81 0.35 12.88
N LYS A 316 -5.26 0.24 11.67
CA LYS A 316 -6.02 0.17 10.41
C LYS A 316 -5.84 -1.21 9.81
N ILE A 317 -6.95 -1.90 9.55
CA ILE A 317 -6.96 -3.21 8.87
C ILE A 317 -7.38 -3.13 7.40
N ARG A 318 -7.65 -1.91 6.89
CA ARG A 318 -7.97 -1.59 5.49
C ARG A 318 -7.56 -0.16 5.18
N TYR A 319 -7.23 0.10 3.93
CA TYR A 319 -6.81 1.43 3.48
C TYR A 319 -7.83 2.53 3.78
N ASN A 320 -9.09 2.30 3.40
CA ASN A 320 -10.18 3.31 3.48
C ASN A 320 -10.94 3.29 4.82
N MET A 321 -10.31 2.87 5.93
CA MET A 321 -10.95 2.96 7.25
C MET A 321 -10.21 3.96 8.14
N GLU A 322 -10.91 4.53 9.10
CA GLU A 322 -10.28 5.23 10.22
C GLU A 322 -9.56 4.24 11.13
N SER A 323 -8.46 4.66 11.73
CA SER A 323 -7.79 3.84 12.73
C SER A 323 -8.68 3.67 13.98
N LYS A 324 -8.57 2.52 14.64
CA LYS A 324 -9.36 2.15 15.82
C LYS A 324 -8.44 1.74 16.96
N PRO A 325 -8.82 2.03 18.22
CA PRO A 325 -8.03 1.62 19.39
C PRO A 325 -7.85 0.12 19.47
N ALA A 326 -6.64 -0.30 19.83
CA ALA A 326 -6.27 -1.70 19.96
C ALA A 326 -5.05 -1.87 20.88
N VAL A 327 -4.78 -3.11 21.27
CA VAL A 327 -3.56 -3.50 22.00
C VAL A 327 -2.81 -4.54 21.16
N LEU A 328 -1.53 -4.27 20.90
CA LEU A 328 -0.61 -5.22 20.29
C LEU A 328 0.04 -6.09 21.36
N ARG A 329 0.22 -7.37 21.05
CA ARG A 329 0.98 -8.29 21.89
C ARG A 329 1.86 -9.18 21.03
N LEU A 330 3.18 -8.98 21.11
CA LEU A 330 4.15 -9.84 20.41
C LEU A 330 4.18 -11.21 21.10
N ARG A 331 4.04 -12.26 20.31
CA ARG A 331 4.09 -13.67 20.75
C ARG A 331 5.50 -14.22 20.65
N ALA A 332 5.76 -15.32 21.37
CA ALA A 332 7.06 -16.00 21.35
C ALA A 332 7.39 -16.65 19.98
N ASP A 333 6.38 -16.91 19.16
CA ASP A 333 6.53 -17.43 17.80
C ASP A 333 6.76 -16.34 16.73
N GLY A 334 6.88 -15.07 17.15
CA GLY A 334 7.13 -13.94 16.29
C GLY A 334 5.87 -13.36 15.62
N LEU A 335 4.68 -13.90 15.91
CA LEU A 335 3.40 -13.31 15.49
C LEU A 335 2.97 -12.20 16.44
N VAL A 336 2.05 -11.34 16.01
CA VAL A 336 1.42 -10.33 16.88
C VAL A 336 -0.08 -10.57 16.94
N ASP A 337 -0.60 -10.68 18.18
CA ASP A 337 -2.03 -10.55 18.43
C ASP A 337 -2.39 -9.06 18.48
N VAL A 338 -3.36 -8.67 17.68
CA VAL A 338 -3.96 -7.32 17.67
C VAL A 338 -5.36 -7.45 18.24
N LEU A 339 -5.57 -7.03 19.47
CA LEU A 339 -6.85 -7.10 20.16
C LEU A 339 -7.54 -5.73 20.05
N PHE A 340 -8.70 -5.71 19.44
CA PHE A 340 -9.48 -4.48 19.24
C PHE A 340 -10.28 -4.13 20.50
N ASP A 341 -10.37 -2.85 20.84
CA ASP A 341 -11.22 -2.38 21.94
C ASP A 341 -12.71 -2.61 21.64
N GLU A 342 -13.08 -2.45 20.37
CA GLU A 342 -14.42 -2.77 19.84
C GLU A 342 -14.29 -3.70 18.63
N PRO A 343 -15.19 -4.68 18.45
CA PRO A 343 -15.12 -5.60 17.32
C PRO A 343 -15.07 -4.86 15.96
N LEU A 344 -14.21 -5.29 15.09
CA LEU A 344 -14.06 -4.72 13.74
C LEU A 344 -14.64 -5.63 12.68
N ARG A 345 -15.33 -5.01 11.72
CA ARG A 345 -16.01 -5.71 10.62
C ARG A 345 -15.03 -6.14 9.54
N ALA A 346 -15.17 -7.37 9.05
CA ALA A 346 -14.49 -7.94 7.89
C ALA A 346 -12.95 -7.90 8.02
N VAL A 347 -12.42 -8.49 9.07
CA VAL A 347 -11.00 -8.79 9.22
C VAL A 347 -10.59 -9.75 8.10
N THR A 348 -9.71 -9.30 7.19
CA THR A 348 -9.45 -9.99 5.92
C THR A 348 -8.02 -10.51 5.87
N PRO A 349 -7.78 -11.83 5.86
CA PRO A 349 -6.45 -12.41 5.64
C PRO A 349 -5.81 -11.92 4.34
N GLY A 350 -4.52 -11.60 4.40
CA GLY A 350 -3.75 -11.01 3.29
C GLY A 350 -3.75 -9.47 3.25
N GLN A 351 -4.69 -8.81 3.93
CA GLN A 351 -4.62 -7.35 4.11
C GLN A 351 -3.59 -6.98 5.18
N ALA A 352 -3.11 -5.74 5.13
CA ALA A 352 -2.22 -5.22 6.16
C ALA A 352 -3.01 -4.84 7.43
N ALA A 353 -2.40 -5.09 8.59
CA ALA A 353 -2.71 -4.41 9.84
C ALA A 353 -1.59 -3.40 10.11
N VAL A 354 -1.90 -2.11 10.09
CA VAL A 354 -0.93 -1.04 10.29
C VAL A 354 -1.18 -0.37 11.63
N PHE A 355 -0.12 -0.27 12.43
CA PHE A 355 -0.15 0.19 13.80
C PHE A 355 0.29 1.64 13.87
N TYR A 356 -0.52 2.47 14.52
CA TYR A 356 -0.24 3.89 14.74
C TYR A 356 -0.11 4.17 16.23
N GLY A 357 0.67 5.20 16.56
CA GLY A 357 0.86 5.60 17.93
C GLY A 357 -0.39 6.21 18.57
N THR A 358 -0.33 6.43 19.89
CA THR A 358 -1.36 7.08 20.70
C THR A 358 -0.81 8.31 21.41
N GLY A 359 -1.66 9.15 21.99
CA GLY A 359 -1.25 10.34 22.73
C GLY A 359 -0.51 11.35 21.84
N HIS A 360 0.71 11.72 22.18
CA HIS A 360 1.53 12.66 21.38
C HIS A 360 2.19 12.05 20.14
N ARG A 361 1.94 10.77 19.84
CA ARG A 361 2.48 10.03 18.69
C ARG A 361 1.40 9.54 17.74
N THR A 362 0.21 10.11 17.77
CA THR A 362 -0.96 9.66 16.99
C THR A 362 -0.75 9.65 15.48
N ASP A 363 0.21 10.41 14.98
CA ASP A 363 0.62 10.45 13.58
C ASP A 363 1.76 9.47 13.23
N TRP A 364 2.41 8.85 14.23
CA TRP A 364 3.51 7.91 13.99
C TRP A 364 3.01 6.55 13.52
N VAL A 365 3.63 6.01 12.49
CA VAL A 365 3.49 4.60 12.11
C VAL A 365 4.43 3.77 12.98
N LEU A 366 3.89 3.03 13.93
CA LEU A 366 4.70 2.17 14.81
C LEU A 366 5.27 0.98 14.05
N GLY A 367 4.46 0.42 13.14
CA GLY A 367 4.79 -0.73 12.32
C GLY A 367 3.54 -1.32 11.67
N GLY A 368 3.64 -2.58 11.27
CA GLY A 368 2.53 -3.33 10.71
C GLY A 368 2.97 -4.70 10.22
N GLY A 369 2.03 -5.43 9.67
CA GLY A 369 2.27 -6.74 9.08
C GLY A 369 1.06 -7.24 8.31
N THR A 370 1.07 -8.50 7.90
CA THR A 370 0.00 -9.13 7.13
C THR A 370 -0.94 -9.91 8.04
N ILE A 371 -2.24 -9.66 7.93
CA ILE A 371 -3.28 -10.40 8.67
C ILE A 371 -3.29 -11.85 8.17
N THR A 372 -3.20 -12.82 9.08
CA THR A 372 -3.30 -14.26 8.77
C THR A 372 -4.67 -14.82 9.08
N GLN A 373 -5.25 -14.43 10.22
CA GLN A 373 -6.54 -14.93 10.68
C GLN A 373 -7.22 -13.90 11.60
N ARG A 374 -8.52 -14.04 11.73
CA ARG A 374 -9.34 -13.29 12.69
C ARG A 374 -9.26 -13.95 14.09
N ILE A 375 -9.39 -13.16 15.13
CA ILE A 375 -9.62 -13.63 16.52
C ILE A 375 -11.07 -13.35 16.83
N GLU A 376 -11.83 -14.41 17.17
CA GLU A 376 -13.24 -14.28 17.50
C GLU A 376 -13.43 -13.43 18.76
N GLN A 377 -14.63 -12.90 18.92
CA GLN A 377 -15.01 -12.18 20.13
C GLN A 377 -15.19 -13.21 21.27
N ALA A 378 -14.57 -12.92 22.43
CA ALA A 378 -14.69 -13.78 23.61
C ALA A 378 -16.09 -13.69 24.25
#